data_a056443e3707fdcd85e6dc2a3f880c7d
#
_entry.id   a056443e3707fdcd85e6dc2a3f880c7d
#
_cell.length_a   1.000
_cell.length_b   1.000
_cell.length_c   1.000
_cell.angle_alpha   90.00
_cell.angle_beta   90.00
_cell.angle_gamma   90.00
#
_symmetry.space_group_name_H-M   'P 1'
#
loop_
_entity.id
_entity.type
_entity.pdbx_description
1 polymer ?
#
loop_
_entity_poly.entity_id
_entity_poly.type
_entity_poly.pdbx_seq_one_letter_code
_entity_poly.pdbx_strand_id
1 'polypeptide(L)'
;CGIVGIFKIKQQTQELRQKALKMSQKLRHRGPDWSGIYVGDSAILAHERLSIVDPQSGGQPLYSPDRKQILAVNGEIYNHRDVRAKYAGKYDFQTGSDCEVILALYRDKGIHFLEDLNGIFAFALYDEEKDDFLIARDPIGVIPLYIGKDKDGKIYCASELKALEGFCDEYEPFLPGHYYWGKEGKMTRWYVRDWFEYEAVKNNNAYSLDIHDGLEEAVKRQLMSDVPYGVLLSGGLDSSVISAIAKKYAGKRVETDNKKDAWWPQLHSFAIGLEGAPDLIKAREVARFIGTVHHEIHYTIQEGLDAIRDVIYYIETYDVTTVRASTPMYLLARVIKSMGIKMVLSGEGADEVFGGYLYFHKAPTAQAFHEETVRKLGKLHLYDCPRANKSLAAWGVEGRVPFLDKDFLDIAMR
;
A
#
# COMPACT_ATOMS: atom_id res chain seq x y z
N CYS A 1 -1.55 -2.65 8.03
CA CYS A 1 -2.40 -1.73 8.81
C CYS A 1 -3.85 -1.72 8.32
N GLY A 2 -4.76 -1.17 9.14
CA GLY A 2 -6.16 -0.90 8.80
C GLY A 2 -6.66 0.35 9.51
N ILE A 3 -7.45 1.16 8.80
CA ILE A 3 -8.01 2.40 9.33
C ILE A 3 -9.53 2.43 9.24
N VAL A 4 -10.15 3.13 10.19
CA VAL A 4 -11.56 3.52 10.17
C VAL A 4 -11.66 4.98 10.56
N GLY A 5 -12.46 5.75 9.84
CA GLY A 5 -12.81 7.14 10.15
C GLY A 5 -14.32 7.33 10.12
N ILE A 6 -14.84 8.12 11.05
CA ILE A 6 -16.24 8.59 11.09
C ILE A 6 -16.20 10.09 11.33
N PHE A 7 -16.84 10.87 10.47
CA PHE A 7 -16.79 12.33 10.48
C PHE A 7 -18.18 12.94 10.39
N LYS A 8 -18.27 14.26 10.65
CA LYS A 8 -19.53 15.00 10.69
C LYS A 8 -20.50 14.46 11.73
N ILE A 9 -19.95 14.06 12.88
CA ILE A 9 -20.72 13.61 14.02
C ILE A 9 -21.36 14.83 14.67
N LYS A 10 -22.69 14.83 14.80
CA LYS A 10 -23.43 15.93 15.46
C LYS A 10 -23.56 15.73 16.96
N GLN A 11 -23.58 14.50 17.40
CA GLN A 11 -23.67 14.12 18.79
C GLN A 11 -22.92 12.81 19.02
N GLN A 12 -21.94 12.84 19.90
CA GLN A 12 -21.23 11.64 20.33
C GLN A 12 -22.12 10.80 21.24
N THR A 13 -22.11 9.49 20.97
CA THR A 13 -22.77 8.49 21.78
C THR A 13 -21.85 7.32 22.07
N GLN A 14 -22.09 6.63 23.18
CA GLN A 14 -21.37 5.40 23.48
C GLN A 14 -21.61 4.33 22.41
N GLU A 15 -22.79 4.32 21.81
CA GLU A 15 -23.15 3.42 20.71
C GLU A 15 -22.28 3.67 19.48
N LEU A 16 -22.04 4.94 19.11
CA LEU A 16 -21.19 5.29 17.96
C LEU A 16 -19.73 4.87 18.17
N ARG A 17 -19.22 5.04 19.40
CA ARG A 17 -17.89 4.53 19.77
C ARG A 17 -17.81 2.99 19.65
N GLN A 18 -18.83 2.28 20.13
CA GLN A 18 -18.90 0.82 19.98
C GLN A 18 -19.01 0.40 18.51
N LYS A 19 -19.75 1.16 17.69
CA LYS A 19 -19.84 0.96 16.24
C LYS A 19 -18.45 1.05 15.60
N ALA A 20 -17.71 2.12 15.87
CA ALA A 20 -16.34 2.29 15.38
C ALA A 20 -15.40 1.15 15.78
N LEU A 21 -15.48 0.68 17.00
CA LEU A 21 -14.71 -0.48 17.48
C LEU A 21 -15.06 -1.77 16.72
N LYS A 22 -16.35 -2.03 16.47
CA LYS A 22 -16.78 -3.19 15.66
C LYS A 22 -16.28 -3.11 14.23
N MET A 23 -16.29 -1.92 13.62
CA MET A 23 -15.70 -1.69 12.30
C MET A 23 -14.20 -1.98 12.29
N SER A 24 -13.47 -1.45 13.27
CA SER A 24 -12.02 -1.66 13.42
C SER A 24 -11.68 -3.14 13.63
N GLN A 25 -12.42 -3.87 14.46
CA GLN A 25 -12.22 -5.29 14.68
C GLN A 25 -12.27 -6.13 13.40
N LYS A 26 -13.09 -5.74 12.41
CA LYS A 26 -13.13 -6.39 11.09
C LYS A 26 -11.83 -6.23 10.29
N LEU A 27 -10.96 -5.29 10.69
CA LEU A 27 -9.65 -5.02 10.07
C LEU A 27 -8.46 -5.58 10.85
N ARG A 28 -8.69 -6.26 11.98
CA ARG A 28 -7.65 -6.76 12.89
C ARG A 28 -6.61 -7.65 12.20
N HIS A 29 -7.02 -8.42 11.20
CA HIS A 29 -6.13 -9.27 10.42
C HIS A 29 -5.03 -8.46 9.70
N ARG A 30 -5.33 -7.22 9.28
CA ARG A 30 -4.38 -6.32 8.61
C ARG A 30 -3.30 -5.78 9.54
N GLY A 31 -3.65 -5.58 10.81
CA GLY A 31 -2.77 -4.98 11.79
C GLY A 31 -2.92 -5.62 13.17
N PRO A 32 -2.33 -6.81 13.36
CA PRO A 32 -2.52 -7.58 14.60
C PRO A 32 -1.69 -7.11 15.79
N ASP A 33 -0.76 -6.16 15.59
CA ASP A 33 0.22 -5.82 16.61
C ASP A 33 -0.32 -4.82 17.65
N TRP A 34 -1.16 -3.88 17.23
CA TRP A 34 -1.69 -2.84 18.10
C TRP A 34 -3.03 -2.30 17.58
N SER A 35 -3.90 -1.84 18.50
CA SER A 35 -5.13 -1.12 18.17
C SER A 35 -5.15 0.22 18.89
N GLY A 36 -5.56 1.27 18.18
CA GLY A 36 -5.74 2.60 18.74
C GLY A 36 -7.05 3.24 18.29
N ILE A 37 -7.61 4.12 19.12
CA ILE A 37 -8.82 4.86 18.80
C ILE A 37 -8.73 6.28 19.37
N TYR A 38 -9.10 7.25 18.55
CA TYR A 38 -9.42 8.62 18.95
C TYR A 38 -10.94 8.81 18.90
N VAL A 39 -11.50 9.43 19.92
CA VAL A 39 -12.91 9.81 19.99
C VAL A 39 -12.99 11.29 20.38
N GLY A 40 -13.33 12.13 19.41
CA GLY A 40 -13.59 13.56 19.57
C GLY A 40 -15.07 13.88 19.38
N ASP A 41 -15.44 15.13 19.48
CA ASP A 41 -16.85 15.55 19.38
C ASP A 41 -17.43 15.32 17.99
N SER A 42 -16.70 15.62 16.93
CA SER A 42 -17.15 15.56 15.53
C SER A 42 -16.51 14.44 14.72
N ALA A 43 -15.53 13.71 15.29
CA ALA A 43 -14.83 12.64 14.57
C ALA A 43 -14.40 11.47 15.48
N ILE A 44 -14.35 10.28 14.89
CA ILE A 44 -13.73 9.09 15.46
C ILE A 44 -12.72 8.55 14.44
N LEU A 45 -11.51 8.25 14.88
CA LEU A 45 -10.48 7.57 14.10
C LEU A 45 -10.03 6.31 14.83
N ALA A 46 -10.02 5.18 14.15
CA ALA A 46 -9.51 3.92 14.70
C ALA A 46 -8.45 3.33 13.78
N HIS A 47 -7.49 2.63 14.36
CA HIS A 47 -6.34 2.07 13.66
C HIS A 47 -5.99 0.69 14.19
N GLU A 48 -5.80 -0.26 13.26
CA GLU A 48 -5.22 -1.57 13.52
C GLU A 48 -3.82 -1.60 12.91
N ARG A 49 -2.79 -1.74 13.74
CA ARG A 49 -1.40 -1.54 13.36
C ARG A 49 -0.67 -2.82 13.02
N LEU A 50 0.02 -2.82 11.88
CA LEU A 50 1.13 -3.70 11.55
C LEU A 50 2.42 -2.89 11.72
N SER A 51 3.23 -3.21 12.72
CA SER A 51 4.42 -2.45 13.08
C SER A 51 5.61 -2.85 12.22
N ILE A 52 5.98 -2.01 11.25
CA ILE A 52 7.10 -2.21 10.33
C ILE A 52 8.17 -1.14 10.57
N VAL A 53 7.80 0.14 10.53
CA VAL A 53 8.65 1.27 10.86
C VAL A 53 8.30 1.78 12.25
N ASP A 54 9.31 2.08 13.05
CA ASP A 54 9.18 2.53 14.44
C ASP A 54 8.23 1.67 15.29
N PRO A 55 8.52 0.38 15.53
CA PRO A 55 7.66 -0.49 16.31
C PRO A 55 7.37 0.00 17.72
N GLN A 56 8.25 0.83 18.30
CA GLN A 56 8.21 1.23 19.69
C GLN A 56 7.34 2.47 19.94
N SER A 57 7.48 3.55 19.13
CA SER A 57 6.80 4.82 19.39
C SER A 57 5.73 5.19 18.35
N GLY A 58 5.69 4.54 17.20
CA GLY A 58 4.76 4.85 16.10
C GLY A 58 3.30 4.38 16.30
N GLY A 59 2.79 4.32 17.52
CA GLY A 59 1.39 3.97 17.80
C GLY A 59 0.42 4.97 17.16
N GLN A 60 -0.63 4.45 16.50
CA GLN A 60 -1.64 5.26 15.80
C GLN A 60 -3.01 5.17 16.48
N PRO A 61 -3.88 6.19 16.36
CA PRO A 61 -3.69 7.46 15.60
C PRO A 61 -2.52 8.29 16.06
N LEU A 62 -1.84 8.96 15.11
CA LEU A 62 -0.78 9.93 15.38
C LEU A 62 -1.37 11.31 15.68
N TYR A 63 -0.63 12.10 16.44
CA TYR A 63 -1.06 13.44 16.87
C TYR A 63 0.01 14.47 16.53
N SER A 64 -0.43 15.69 16.14
CA SER A 64 0.44 16.86 16.12
C SER A 64 0.94 17.19 17.53
N PRO A 65 2.03 17.98 17.69
CA PRO A 65 2.57 18.33 19.00
C PRO A 65 1.57 18.99 19.96
N ASP A 66 0.66 19.81 19.41
CA ASP A 66 -0.44 20.44 20.16
C ASP A 66 -1.70 19.56 20.28
N ARG A 67 -1.65 18.36 19.69
CA ARG A 67 -2.72 17.36 19.67
C ARG A 67 -4.02 17.82 18.97
N LYS A 68 -3.93 18.84 18.10
CA LYS A 68 -5.09 19.39 17.36
C LYS A 68 -5.35 18.70 16.03
N GLN A 69 -4.32 18.11 15.41
CA GLN A 69 -4.47 17.27 14.24
C GLN A 69 -4.26 15.81 14.61
N ILE A 70 -5.18 14.97 14.19
CA ILE A 70 -5.22 13.54 14.47
C ILE A 70 -5.18 12.78 13.15
N LEU A 71 -4.32 11.77 13.04
CA LEU A 71 -4.04 11.08 11.79
C LEU A 71 -4.05 9.57 11.96
N ALA A 72 -4.82 8.88 11.13
CA ALA A 72 -4.75 7.44 10.97
C ALA A 72 -4.32 7.09 9.55
N VAL A 73 -3.24 6.32 9.40
CA VAL A 73 -2.65 5.95 8.10
C VAL A 73 -2.53 4.44 7.99
N ASN A 74 -2.94 3.91 6.85
CA ASN A 74 -2.58 2.58 6.38
C ASN A 74 -1.61 2.76 5.20
N GLY A 75 -0.35 2.38 5.37
CA GLY A 75 0.68 2.51 4.34
C GLY A 75 2.00 3.04 4.87
N GLU A 76 2.86 3.44 3.95
CA GLU A 76 4.24 3.86 4.20
C GLU A 76 4.58 5.11 3.37
N ILE A 77 5.33 6.04 3.95
CA ILE A 77 5.82 7.25 3.28
C ILE A 77 7.33 7.13 3.07
N TYR A 78 7.71 6.76 1.86
CA TYR A 78 9.09 6.38 1.54
C TYR A 78 10.09 7.54 1.60
N ASN A 79 9.65 8.77 1.32
CA ASN A 79 10.50 9.96 1.38
C ASN A 79 10.43 10.71 2.72
N HIS A 80 9.97 10.05 3.79
CA HIS A 80 9.78 10.69 5.10
C HIS A 80 11.05 11.32 5.66
N ARG A 81 12.22 10.77 5.37
CA ARG A 81 13.50 11.29 5.87
C ARG A 81 13.84 12.64 5.27
N ASP A 82 13.62 12.82 3.98
CA ASP A 82 13.82 14.08 3.29
C ASP A 82 12.86 15.15 3.81
N VAL A 83 11.60 14.75 4.04
CA VAL A 83 10.60 15.64 4.65
C VAL A 83 11.02 16.00 6.07
N ARG A 84 11.43 15.04 6.91
CA ARG A 84 11.92 15.32 8.27
C ARG A 84 13.11 16.28 8.27
N ALA A 85 14.06 16.09 7.37
CA ALA A 85 15.21 16.98 7.23
C ALA A 85 14.78 18.42 6.88
N LYS A 86 13.83 18.57 5.96
CA LYS A 86 13.27 19.87 5.53
C LYS A 86 12.54 20.60 6.67
N TYR A 87 11.90 19.84 7.56
CA TYR A 87 11.14 20.39 8.69
C TYR A 87 11.90 20.37 10.02
N ALA A 88 13.18 20.02 10.02
CA ALA A 88 14.04 20.11 11.22
C ALA A 88 14.03 21.52 11.80
N GLY A 89 13.73 21.63 13.09
CA GLY A 89 13.59 22.91 13.80
C GLY A 89 12.31 23.71 13.49
N LYS A 90 11.43 23.20 12.58
CA LYS A 90 10.13 23.83 12.27
C LYS A 90 8.95 23.03 12.80
N TYR A 91 9.11 21.72 12.91
CA TYR A 91 8.10 20.81 13.43
C TYR A 91 8.76 19.87 14.44
N ASP A 92 8.13 19.70 15.60
CA ASP A 92 8.59 18.84 16.68
C ASP A 92 8.00 17.44 16.53
N PHE A 93 8.71 16.56 15.80
CA PHE A 93 8.28 15.18 15.58
C PHE A 93 8.24 14.39 16.88
N GLN A 94 7.10 13.80 17.19
CA GLN A 94 6.83 13.07 18.44
C GLN A 94 7.21 11.59 18.37
N THR A 95 7.30 11.02 17.17
CA THR A 95 7.57 9.61 16.93
C THR A 95 8.64 9.41 15.86
N GLY A 96 9.14 8.19 15.71
CA GLY A 96 9.97 7.79 14.57
C GLY A 96 9.15 7.31 13.35
N SER A 97 7.81 7.33 13.44
CA SER A 97 6.94 6.89 12.34
C SER A 97 7.15 7.73 11.08
N ASP A 98 7.32 7.06 9.96
CA ASP A 98 7.38 7.67 8.63
C ASP A 98 6.11 8.48 8.32
N CYS A 99 4.95 8.01 8.76
CA CYS A 99 3.65 8.63 8.51
C CYS A 99 3.44 9.97 9.23
N GLU A 100 4.20 10.28 10.29
CA GLU A 100 4.03 11.54 11.02
C GLU A 100 4.35 12.77 10.17
N VAL A 101 5.14 12.61 9.11
CA VAL A 101 5.46 13.74 8.20
C VAL A 101 4.22 14.31 7.51
N ILE A 102 3.13 13.56 7.41
CA ILE A 102 1.84 14.04 6.88
C ILE A 102 1.31 15.19 7.75
N LEU A 103 1.44 15.10 9.07
CA LEU A 103 1.01 16.17 9.98
C LEU A 103 1.85 17.45 9.81
N ALA A 104 3.17 17.31 9.67
CA ALA A 104 4.06 18.45 9.43
C ALA A 104 3.74 19.15 8.10
N LEU A 105 3.55 18.37 7.03
CA LEU A 105 3.20 18.89 5.72
C LEU A 105 1.81 19.54 5.70
N TYR A 106 0.81 18.91 6.33
CA TYR A 106 -0.54 19.48 6.43
C TYR A 106 -0.56 20.83 7.16
N ARG A 107 0.21 20.96 8.23
CA ARG A 107 0.32 22.25 8.99
C ARG A 107 0.92 23.37 8.14
N ASP A 108 1.88 23.05 7.30
CA ASP A 108 2.57 24.04 6.46
C ASP A 108 1.77 24.40 5.20
N LYS A 109 1.18 23.39 4.53
CA LYS A 109 0.62 23.56 3.18
C LYS A 109 -0.89 23.33 3.07
N GLY A 110 -1.57 23.01 4.17
CA GLY A 110 -2.98 22.60 4.13
C GLY A 110 -3.16 21.33 3.30
N ILE A 111 -4.16 21.32 2.39
CA ILE A 111 -4.44 20.17 1.53
C ILE A 111 -3.48 20.03 0.32
N HIS A 112 -2.63 21.02 0.07
CA HIS A 112 -1.76 21.08 -1.12
C HIS A 112 -0.44 20.31 -0.97
N PHE A 113 -0.27 19.53 0.08
CA PHE A 113 0.97 18.79 0.34
C PHE A 113 1.03 17.42 -0.33
N LEU A 114 -0.08 16.90 -0.86
CA LEU A 114 -0.17 15.50 -1.31
C LEU A 114 0.87 15.14 -2.39
N GLU A 115 1.23 16.09 -3.25
CA GLU A 115 2.30 15.94 -4.25
C GLU A 115 3.69 15.75 -3.65
N ASP A 116 3.93 16.25 -2.43
CA ASP A 116 5.21 16.08 -1.74
C ASP A 116 5.43 14.67 -1.20
N LEU A 117 4.39 13.83 -1.17
CA LEU A 117 4.48 12.46 -0.67
C LEU A 117 4.94 11.50 -1.77
N ASN A 118 5.93 10.68 -1.47
CA ASN A 118 6.20 9.44 -2.19
C ASN A 118 5.96 8.26 -1.25
N GLY A 119 5.02 7.40 -1.59
CA GLY A 119 4.61 6.27 -0.75
C GLY A 119 3.39 5.55 -1.27
N ILE A 120 3.05 4.49 -0.58
CA ILE A 120 1.76 3.79 -0.71
C ILE A 120 0.95 4.12 0.53
N PHE A 121 -0.22 4.70 0.38
CA PHE A 121 -1.00 5.17 1.53
C PHE A 121 -2.49 5.33 1.29
N ALA A 122 -3.22 5.14 2.35
CA ALA A 122 -4.57 5.64 2.53
C ALA A 122 -4.66 6.22 3.95
N PHE A 123 -5.10 7.45 4.10
CA PHE A 123 -5.18 8.07 5.40
C PHE A 123 -6.47 8.86 5.63
N ALA A 124 -6.76 9.06 6.90
CA ALA A 124 -7.79 9.94 7.39
C ALA A 124 -7.16 10.89 8.44
N LEU A 125 -7.28 12.19 8.21
CA LEU A 125 -6.80 13.24 9.08
C LEU A 125 -8.00 14.07 9.56
N TYR A 126 -8.07 14.34 10.86
CA TYR A 126 -9.04 15.25 11.46
C TYR A 126 -8.31 16.43 12.09
N ASP A 127 -8.74 17.63 11.75
CA ASP A 127 -8.26 18.90 12.32
C ASP A 127 -9.31 19.43 13.30
N GLU A 128 -9.08 19.23 14.60
CA GLU A 128 -10.00 19.61 15.67
C GLU A 128 -10.18 21.12 15.74
N GLU A 129 -9.14 21.90 15.42
CA GLU A 129 -9.19 23.36 15.47
C GLU A 129 -10.11 23.94 14.39
N LYS A 130 -10.11 23.31 13.21
CA LYS A 130 -10.96 23.71 12.07
C LYS A 130 -12.28 22.98 12.03
N ASP A 131 -12.48 21.98 12.87
CA ASP A 131 -13.57 21.00 12.81
C ASP A 131 -13.78 20.47 11.37
N ASP A 132 -12.67 20.04 10.75
CA ASP A 132 -12.66 19.58 9.37
C ASP A 132 -11.77 18.35 9.20
N PHE A 133 -11.92 17.65 8.07
CA PHE A 133 -11.19 16.42 7.83
C PHE A 133 -10.74 16.27 6.39
N LEU A 134 -9.66 15.52 6.20
CA LEU A 134 -9.09 15.15 4.92
C LEU A 134 -8.91 13.63 4.86
N ILE A 135 -9.46 13.01 3.81
CA ILE A 135 -9.22 11.61 3.45
C ILE A 135 -8.45 11.62 2.13
N ALA A 136 -7.39 10.84 2.01
CA ALA A 136 -6.64 10.76 0.76
C ALA A 136 -6.07 9.35 0.51
N ARG A 137 -5.83 9.05 -0.76
CA ARG A 137 -5.30 7.77 -1.23
C ARG A 137 -4.16 7.98 -2.21
N ASP A 138 -3.19 7.06 -2.19
CA ASP A 138 -2.01 7.07 -3.05
C ASP A 138 -2.33 7.11 -4.55
N PRO A 139 -1.34 7.47 -5.41
CA PRO A 139 -1.55 7.70 -6.84
C PRO A 139 -2.23 6.57 -7.60
N ILE A 140 -1.89 5.32 -7.28
CA ILE A 140 -2.35 4.12 -8.01
C ILE A 140 -3.44 3.37 -7.24
N GLY A 141 -3.58 3.67 -5.93
CA GLY A 141 -4.49 2.94 -5.06
C GLY A 141 -3.96 1.57 -4.67
N VAL A 142 -2.65 1.48 -4.42
CA VAL A 142 -2.01 0.25 -3.90
C VAL A 142 -2.63 -0.11 -2.56
N ILE A 143 -2.83 0.87 -1.71
CA ILE A 143 -3.53 0.69 -0.44
C ILE A 143 -5.04 0.80 -0.66
N PRO A 144 -5.82 -0.19 -0.21
CA PRO A 144 -7.27 -0.15 -0.35
C PRO A 144 -7.90 0.89 0.57
N LEU A 145 -8.93 1.56 0.06
CA LEU A 145 -9.74 2.52 0.80
C LEU A 145 -11.15 2.57 0.22
N TYR A 146 -12.13 2.70 1.10
CA TYR A 146 -13.55 2.86 0.78
C TYR A 146 -14.11 4.05 1.55
N ILE A 147 -15.10 4.72 0.96
CA ILE A 147 -15.84 5.81 1.58
C ILE A 147 -17.31 5.46 1.63
N GLY A 148 -18.01 5.88 2.67
CA GLY A 148 -19.43 5.64 2.81
C GLY A 148 -20.14 6.80 3.51
N LYS A 149 -21.47 6.77 3.47
CA LYS A 149 -22.34 7.78 4.08
C LYS A 149 -23.55 7.11 4.71
N ASP A 150 -24.01 7.65 5.83
CA ASP A 150 -25.28 7.26 6.43
C ASP A 150 -26.38 8.29 6.19
N LYS A 151 -27.61 7.95 6.57
CA LYS A 151 -28.81 8.81 6.42
C LYS A 151 -28.72 10.13 7.16
N ASP A 152 -27.92 10.18 8.24
CA ASP A 152 -27.72 11.38 9.04
C ASP A 152 -26.64 12.31 8.45
N GLY A 153 -26.00 11.89 7.36
CA GLY A 153 -24.96 12.64 6.65
C GLY A 153 -23.55 12.49 7.23
N LYS A 154 -23.33 11.53 8.15
CA LYS A 154 -22.00 11.20 8.59
C LYS A 154 -21.20 10.56 7.46
N ILE A 155 -19.92 10.89 7.37
CA ILE A 155 -19.01 10.33 6.38
C ILE A 155 -18.16 9.26 7.07
N TYR A 156 -18.06 8.12 6.42
CA TYR A 156 -17.29 6.96 6.88
C TYR A 156 -16.15 6.68 5.91
N CYS A 157 -15.00 6.26 6.40
CA CYS A 157 -13.99 5.63 5.56
C CYS A 157 -13.41 4.40 6.26
N ALA A 158 -12.98 3.42 5.47
CA ALA A 158 -12.32 2.21 5.98
C ALA A 158 -11.41 1.58 4.93
N SER A 159 -10.38 0.88 5.40
CA SER A 159 -9.43 0.16 4.53
C SER A 159 -10.09 -0.95 3.72
N GLU A 160 -11.13 -1.60 4.25
CA GLU A 160 -11.83 -2.68 3.56
C GLU A 160 -13.35 -2.49 3.65
N LEU A 161 -14.03 -2.95 2.60
CA LEU A 161 -15.48 -2.78 2.42
C LEU A 161 -16.29 -3.42 3.55
N LYS A 162 -15.86 -4.60 4.04
CA LYS A 162 -16.52 -5.31 5.14
C LYS A 162 -16.63 -4.49 6.42
N ALA A 163 -15.75 -3.52 6.60
CA ALA A 163 -15.81 -2.61 7.75
C ALA A 163 -16.89 -1.53 7.61
N LEU A 164 -17.36 -1.25 6.39
CA LEU A 164 -18.47 -0.31 6.11
C LEU A 164 -19.81 -1.02 6.01
N GLU A 165 -19.81 -2.26 5.53
CA GLU A 165 -21.01 -3.06 5.29
C GLU A 165 -21.79 -3.26 6.60
N GLY A 166 -23.09 -2.86 6.56
CA GLY A 166 -23.98 -2.85 7.72
C GLY A 166 -23.79 -1.68 8.70
N PHE A 167 -22.89 -0.73 8.39
CA PHE A 167 -22.59 0.43 9.24
C PHE A 167 -22.92 1.78 8.57
N CYS A 168 -22.96 1.84 7.26
CA CYS A 168 -23.45 3.00 6.50
C CYS A 168 -24.41 2.55 5.39
N ASP A 169 -25.17 3.50 4.83
CA ASP A 169 -26.23 3.20 3.86
C ASP A 169 -25.71 3.16 2.43
N GLU A 170 -24.74 4.01 2.11
CA GLU A 170 -24.07 4.09 0.81
C GLU A 170 -22.57 3.97 1.00
N TYR A 171 -21.90 3.25 0.11
CA TYR A 171 -20.44 3.12 0.11
C TYR A 171 -19.91 2.80 -1.28
N GLU A 172 -18.69 3.27 -1.54
CA GLU A 172 -18.00 3.07 -2.81
C GLU A 172 -16.47 2.97 -2.61
N PRO A 173 -15.72 2.42 -3.57
CA PRO A 173 -14.27 2.50 -3.56
C PRO A 173 -13.81 3.96 -3.62
N PHE A 174 -12.85 4.32 -2.77
CA PHE A 174 -12.18 5.61 -2.85
C PHE A 174 -11.23 5.63 -4.03
N LEU A 175 -11.32 6.63 -4.91
CA LEU A 175 -10.53 6.67 -6.14
C LEU A 175 -9.03 6.90 -5.87
N PRO A 176 -8.13 6.24 -6.63
CA PRO A 176 -6.69 6.46 -6.56
C PRO A 176 -6.31 7.90 -6.92
N GLY A 177 -5.29 8.44 -6.27
CA GLY A 177 -4.82 9.80 -6.55
C GLY A 177 -5.86 10.87 -6.28
N HIS A 178 -6.81 10.61 -5.39
CA HIS A 178 -7.84 11.56 -4.99
C HIS A 178 -7.76 11.86 -3.50
N TYR A 179 -8.35 12.99 -3.12
CA TYR A 179 -8.69 13.32 -1.74
C TYR A 179 -10.19 13.66 -1.62
N TYR A 180 -10.70 13.54 -0.41
CA TYR A 180 -12.00 14.05 -0.01
C TYR A 180 -11.78 15.03 1.15
N TRP A 181 -12.08 16.30 0.91
CA TRP A 181 -11.99 17.33 1.94
C TRP A 181 -13.37 17.64 2.48
N GLY A 182 -13.55 17.58 3.79
CA GLY A 182 -14.84 17.73 4.46
C GLY A 182 -15.56 19.04 4.13
N LYS A 183 -14.80 20.13 4.01
CA LYS A 183 -15.29 21.46 3.63
C LYS A 183 -15.84 21.51 2.18
N GLU A 184 -15.19 20.80 1.25
CA GLU A 184 -15.67 20.75 -0.15
C GLU A 184 -16.79 19.72 -0.35
N GLY A 185 -16.81 18.67 0.46
CA GLY A 185 -17.81 17.61 0.41
C GLY A 185 -17.80 16.78 -0.87
N LYS A 186 -16.68 16.73 -1.57
CA LYS A 186 -16.51 16.00 -2.84
C LYS A 186 -15.13 15.35 -2.94
N MET A 187 -15.05 14.33 -3.78
CA MET A 187 -13.79 13.68 -4.15
C MET A 187 -13.11 14.49 -5.25
N THR A 188 -11.86 14.87 -5.05
CA THR A 188 -11.08 15.71 -5.97
C THR A 188 -9.76 15.02 -6.31
N ARG A 189 -9.40 14.99 -7.59
CA ARG A 189 -8.15 14.38 -8.07
C ARG A 189 -6.99 15.32 -7.77
N TRP A 190 -5.94 14.79 -7.10
CA TRP A 190 -4.70 15.51 -6.83
C TRP A 190 -3.53 15.00 -7.66
N TYR A 191 -3.52 13.71 -8.04
CA TYR A 191 -2.46 13.12 -8.85
C TYR A 191 -2.77 13.27 -10.33
N VAL A 192 -2.09 14.18 -10.99
CA VAL A 192 -2.20 14.44 -12.43
C VAL A 192 -0.81 14.47 -13.02
N ARG A 193 -0.59 13.77 -14.13
CA ARG A 193 0.69 13.67 -14.82
C ARG A 193 0.52 13.93 -16.32
N ASP A 194 1.54 14.56 -16.93
CA ASP A 194 1.61 14.78 -18.36
C ASP A 194 1.55 13.49 -19.16
N TRP A 195 2.18 12.43 -18.66
CA TRP A 195 2.19 11.13 -19.31
C TRP A 195 0.81 10.41 -19.34
N PHE A 196 -0.24 10.97 -18.75
CA PHE A 196 -1.60 10.48 -19.00
C PHE A 196 -2.04 10.73 -20.45
N GLU A 197 -1.46 11.74 -21.10
CA GLU A 197 -1.78 12.13 -22.47
C GLU A 197 -0.66 11.72 -23.43
N TYR A 198 -0.97 10.90 -24.43
CA TYR A 198 0.01 10.43 -25.41
C TYR A 198 0.76 11.57 -26.10
N GLU A 199 0.07 12.65 -26.43
CA GLU A 199 0.65 13.82 -27.10
C GLU A 199 1.81 14.46 -26.32
N ALA A 200 1.77 14.38 -24.99
CA ALA A 200 2.83 14.93 -24.14
C ALA A 200 4.12 14.11 -24.15
N VAL A 201 4.03 12.80 -24.48
CA VAL A 201 5.16 11.87 -24.37
C VAL A 201 5.61 11.25 -25.69
N LYS A 202 4.83 11.35 -26.77
CA LYS A 202 5.07 10.67 -28.05
C LYS A 202 6.44 10.90 -28.69
N ASN A 203 7.11 12.00 -28.35
CA ASN A 203 8.42 12.38 -28.86
C ASN A 203 9.55 12.25 -27.84
N ASN A 204 9.26 11.71 -26.66
CA ASN A 204 10.28 11.53 -25.63
C ASN A 204 11.22 10.37 -26.01
N ASN A 205 12.50 10.54 -25.66
CA ASN A 205 13.47 9.46 -25.79
C ASN A 205 13.45 8.60 -24.54
N ALA A 206 13.39 7.29 -24.71
CA ALA A 206 13.52 6.32 -23.62
C ALA A 206 14.98 5.85 -23.53
N TYR A 207 15.55 5.93 -22.33
CA TYR A 207 16.88 5.42 -22.04
C TYR A 207 16.81 4.27 -21.03
N SER A 208 17.41 3.14 -21.38
CA SER A 208 17.42 1.96 -20.51
C SER A 208 18.12 2.22 -19.15
N LEU A 209 19.08 3.14 -19.13
CA LEU A 209 19.77 3.51 -17.90
C LEU A 209 18.85 4.24 -16.92
N ASP A 210 17.97 5.12 -17.42
CA ASP A 210 17.01 5.83 -16.57
C ASP A 210 16.02 4.84 -15.92
N ILE A 211 15.57 3.84 -16.67
CA ILE A 211 14.72 2.76 -16.15
C ILE A 211 15.48 1.94 -15.07
N HIS A 212 16.74 1.59 -15.35
CA HIS A 212 17.58 0.85 -14.43
C HIS A 212 17.75 1.63 -13.11
N ASP A 213 18.19 2.87 -13.17
CA ASP A 213 18.49 3.69 -12.01
C ASP A 213 17.21 4.05 -11.24
N GLY A 214 16.13 4.36 -11.96
CA GLY A 214 14.83 4.64 -11.36
C GLY A 214 14.25 3.46 -10.60
N LEU A 215 14.35 2.25 -11.16
CA LEU A 215 13.87 1.04 -10.48
C LEU A 215 14.76 0.68 -9.28
N GLU A 216 16.09 0.82 -9.41
CA GLU A 216 17.01 0.61 -8.29
C GLU A 216 16.68 1.53 -7.12
N GLU A 217 16.46 2.81 -7.37
CA GLU A 217 16.08 3.77 -6.32
C GLU A 217 14.68 3.50 -5.75
N ALA A 218 13.71 3.07 -6.56
CA ALA A 218 12.39 2.67 -6.09
C ALA A 218 12.46 1.46 -5.14
N VAL A 219 13.21 0.42 -5.51
CA VAL A 219 13.42 -0.74 -4.64
C VAL A 219 14.11 -0.32 -3.35
N LYS A 220 15.21 0.43 -3.44
CA LYS A 220 16.01 0.86 -2.30
C LYS A 220 15.17 1.64 -1.27
N ARG A 221 14.38 2.64 -1.71
CA ARG A 221 13.52 3.39 -0.79
C ARG A 221 12.44 2.53 -0.15
N GLN A 222 11.94 1.51 -0.87
CA GLN A 222 10.92 0.59 -0.35
C GLN A 222 11.47 -0.52 0.56
N LEU A 223 12.79 -0.60 0.75
CA LEU A 223 13.41 -1.49 1.75
C LEU A 223 13.39 -0.91 3.16
N MET A 224 12.85 0.29 3.37
CA MET A 224 12.74 0.87 4.71
C MET A 224 11.93 -0.05 5.63
N SER A 225 12.55 -0.53 6.71
CA SER A 225 11.94 -1.45 7.66
C SER A 225 12.80 -1.58 8.92
N ASP A 226 12.16 -1.63 10.07
CA ASP A 226 12.77 -1.97 11.36
C ASP A 226 12.57 -3.43 11.74
N VAL A 227 11.93 -4.22 10.86
CA VAL A 227 11.61 -5.64 11.06
C VAL A 227 12.05 -6.48 9.85
N PRO A 228 12.17 -7.80 9.99
CA PRO A 228 12.53 -8.69 8.87
C PRO A 228 11.56 -8.60 7.71
N TYR A 229 12.11 -8.63 6.50
CA TYR A 229 11.36 -8.61 5.25
C TYR A 229 11.88 -9.66 4.25
N GLY A 230 11.11 -9.90 3.20
CA GLY A 230 11.46 -10.83 2.14
C GLY A 230 11.02 -10.33 0.76
N VAL A 231 11.16 -11.22 -0.22
CA VAL A 231 10.73 -10.97 -1.61
C VAL A 231 9.87 -12.13 -2.11
N LEU A 232 8.86 -11.81 -2.91
CA LEU A 232 8.12 -12.79 -3.67
C LEU A 232 8.88 -13.09 -4.96
N LEU A 233 9.21 -14.35 -5.20
CA LEU A 233 10.07 -14.78 -6.31
C LEU A 233 9.42 -15.91 -7.10
N SER A 234 8.82 -15.59 -8.24
CA SER A 234 8.24 -16.57 -9.17
C SER A 234 9.24 -17.14 -10.17
N GLY A 235 10.43 -16.53 -10.29
CA GLY A 235 11.40 -16.88 -11.33
C GLY A 235 11.15 -16.19 -12.68
N GLY A 236 10.09 -15.41 -12.82
CA GLY A 236 9.87 -14.49 -13.94
C GLY A 236 10.79 -13.28 -13.88
N LEU A 237 10.90 -12.50 -14.98
CA LEU A 237 11.81 -11.37 -15.09
C LEU A 237 11.60 -10.35 -13.96
N ASP A 238 10.36 -9.92 -13.76
CA ASP A 238 10.01 -8.81 -12.86
C ASP A 238 10.36 -9.13 -11.40
N SER A 239 9.91 -10.28 -10.91
CA SER A 239 10.22 -10.73 -9.55
C SER A 239 11.71 -10.99 -9.35
N SER A 240 12.42 -11.43 -10.39
CA SER A 240 13.86 -11.70 -10.35
C SER A 240 14.67 -10.41 -10.26
N VAL A 241 14.31 -9.38 -11.02
CA VAL A 241 14.97 -8.06 -10.98
C VAL A 241 14.76 -7.39 -9.62
N ILE A 242 13.52 -7.36 -9.11
CA ILE A 242 13.24 -6.83 -7.76
C ILE A 242 14.06 -7.57 -6.70
N SER A 243 14.09 -8.90 -6.76
CA SER A 243 14.84 -9.73 -5.80
C SER A 243 16.35 -9.49 -5.86
N ALA A 244 16.92 -9.33 -7.06
CA ALA A 244 18.32 -9.04 -7.27
C ALA A 244 18.74 -7.67 -6.71
N ILE A 245 17.94 -6.65 -6.99
CA ILE A 245 18.16 -5.31 -6.44
C ILE A 245 18.02 -5.32 -4.92
N ALA A 246 16.95 -5.93 -4.39
CA ALA A 246 16.75 -6.05 -2.95
C ALA A 246 17.94 -6.75 -2.25
N LYS A 247 18.49 -7.80 -2.85
CA LYS A 247 19.66 -8.52 -2.32
C LYS A 247 20.89 -7.64 -2.22
N LYS A 248 21.10 -6.73 -3.18
CA LYS A 248 22.23 -5.78 -3.18
C LYS A 248 22.26 -4.92 -1.90
N TYR A 249 21.08 -4.60 -1.34
CA TYR A 249 20.93 -3.70 -0.18
C TYR A 249 20.53 -4.40 1.12
N ALA A 250 20.15 -5.67 1.09
CA ALA A 250 19.58 -6.39 2.24
C ALA A 250 20.51 -6.52 3.46
N GLY A 251 21.84 -6.41 3.27
CA GLY A 251 22.80 -6.52 4.35
C GLY A 251 22.86 -5.33 5.31
N LYS A 252 22.24 -4.20 4.96
CA LYS A 252 22.25 -2.96 5.76
C LYS A 252 20.86 -2.36 5.87
N ARG A 253 20.64 -1.63 6.97
CA ARG A 253 19.38 -0.91 7.17
C ARG A 253 19.39 0.39 6.36
N VAL A 254 18.44 0.52 5.44
CA VAL A 254 18.24 1.73 4.64
C VAL A 254 17.89 2.93 5.55
N GLU A 255 17.11 2.69 6.62
CA GLU A 255 16.69 3.69 7.59
C GLU A 255 17.84 4.41 8.33
N THR A 256 19.02 3.83 8.34
CA THR A 256 20.20 4.39 9.01
C THR A 256 21.30 4.81 8.03
N ASP A 257 20.97 5.18 6.79
CA ASP A 257 21.90 5.52 5.71
C ASP A 257 22.93 4.42 5.45
N ASN A 258 22.52 3.17 5.59
CA ASN A 258 23.36 1.97 5.48
C ASN A 258 24.55 1.95 6.49
N LYS A 259 24.48 2.73 7.57
CA LYS A 259 25.53 2.78 8.60
C LYS A 259 25.45 1.64 9.61
N LYS A 260 24.27 1.04 9.77
CA LYS A 260 24.04 -0.10 10.67
C LYS A 260 23.71 -1.34 9.85
N ASP A 261 24.26 -2.46 10.26
CA ASP A 261 23.91 -3.75 9.69
C ASP A 261 22.48 -4.13 10.09
N ALA A 262 21.77 -4.78 9.17
CA ALA A 262 20.49 -5.39 9.50
C ALA A 262 20.74 -6.57 10.46
N TRP A 263 19.92 -6.71 11.50
CA TRP A 263 19.99 -7.87 12.40
C TRP A 263 19.46 -9.16 11.73
N TRP A 264 18.87 -9.04 10.52
CA TRP A 264 18.48 -10.13 9.63
C TRP A 264 19.26 -10.03 8.29
N PRO A 265 20.57 -10.30 8.24
CA PRO A 265 21.39 -9.97 7.08
C PRO A 265 21.09 -10.82 5.83
N GLN A 266 20.26 -11.86 5.96
CA GLN A 266 19.90 -12.75 4.87
C GLN A 266 18.55 -12.37 4.30
N LEU A 267 18.48 -12.16 2.99
CA LEU A 267 17.22 -11.94 2.28
C LEU A 267 16.52 -13.27 2.06
N HIS A 268 15.27 -13.36 2.52
CA HIS A 268 14.39 -14.49 2.30
C HIS A 268 13.57 -14.29 1.02
N SER A 269 13.47 -15.31 0.19
CA SER A 269 12.61 -15.33 -1.00
C SER A 269 11.57 -16.44 -0.88
N PHE A 270 10.38 -16.18 -1.43
CA PHE A 270 9.21 -17.03 -1.30
C PHE A 270 8.60 -17.33 -2.64
N ALA A 271 8.31 -18.61 -2.90
CA ALA A 271 7.53 -19.07 -4.03
C ALA A 271 6.49 -20.10 -3.58
N ILE A 272 5.37 -20.15 -4.26
CA ILE A 272 4.30 -21.11 -3.99
C ILE A 272 3.77 -21.70 -5.29
N GLY A 273 3.46 -23.00 -5.31
CA GLY A 273 2.88 -23.68 -6.45
C GLY A 273 2.43 -25.08 -6.13
N LEU A 274 1.78 -25.71 -7.10
CA LEU A 274 1.52 -27.14 -7.08
C LEU A 274 2.84 -27.90 -7.26
N GLU A 275 2.91 -29.12 -6.76
CA GLU A 275 4.08 -29.97 -6.95
C GLU A 275 4.43 -30.10 -8.44
N GLY A 276 5.71 -29.89 -8.78
CA GLY A 276 6.19 -29.95 -10.16
C GLY A 276 5.89 -28.71 -11.01
N ALA A 277 5.33 -27.65 -10.44
CA ALA A 277 5.07 -26.42 -11.18
C ALA A 277 6.37 -25.81 -11.75
N PRO A 278 6.40 -25.44 -13.05
CA PRO A 278 7.61 -24.94 -13.71
C PRO A 278 8.14 -23.65 -13.10
N ASP A 279 7.27 -22.81 -12.57
CA ASP A 279 7.64 -21.54 -11.90
C ASP A 279 8.49 -21.79 -10.64
N LEU A 280 8.19 -22.86 -9.88
CA LEU A 280 8.98 -23.22 -8.70
C LEU A 280 10.43 -23.61 -9.08
N ILE A 281 10.60 -24.31 -10.21
CA ILE A 281 11.91 -24.69 -10.73
C ILE A 281 12.71 -23.41 -11.06
N LYS A 282 12.10 -22.47 -11.76
CA LYS A 282 12.73 -21.19 -12.14
C LYS A 282 13.01 -20.31 -10.93
N ALA A 283 12.09 -20.22 -10.00
CA ALA A 283 12.31 -19.49 -8.74
C ALA A 283 13.54 -20.04 -7.97
N ARG A 284 13.69 -21.34 -7.90
CA ARG A 284 14.84 -22.00 -7.25
C ARG A 284 16.17 -21.71 -7.96
N GLU A 285 16.17 -21.72 -9.30
CA GLU A 285 17.36 -21.37 -10.10
C GLU A 285 17.79 -19.92 -9.82
N VAL A 286 16.85 -18.99 -9.87
CA VAL A 286 17.10 -17.56 -9.62
C VAL A 286 17.52 -17.34 -8.16
N ALA A 287 16.84 -17.94 -7.21
CA ALA A 287 17.17 -17.83 -5.78
C ALA A 287 18.60 -18.28 -5.49
N ARG A 288 19.05 -19.39 -6.12
CA ARG A 288 20.42 -19.88 -6.01
C ARG A 288 21.43 -18.91 -6.63
N PHE A 289 21.10 -18.33 -7.78
CA PHE A 289 21.96 -17.35 -8.46
C PHE A 289 22.11 -16.07 -7.64
N ILE A 290 21.01 -15.53 -7.11
CA ILE A 290 21.01 -14.29 -6.30
C ILE A 290 21.59 -14.54 -4.89
N GLY A 291 21.51 -15.76 -4.38
CA GLY A 291 21.95 -16.12 -3.04
C GLY A 291 20.96 -15.71 -1.95
N THR A 292 19.66 -15.93 -2.16
CA THR A 292 18.63 -15.76 -1.13
C THR A 292 18.42 -17.05 -0.34
N VAL A 293 17.84 -16.92 0.86
CA VAL A 293 17.28 -18.07 1.60
C VAL A 293 15.91 -18.34 1.02
N HIS A 294 15.82 -19.32 0.13
CA HIS A 294 14.61 -19.60 -0.64
C HIS A 294 13.68 -20.55 0.10
N HIS A 295 12.39 -20.18 0.14
CA HIS A 295 11.31 -20.98 0.69
C HIS A 295 10.33 -21.33 -0.42
N GLU A 296 10.31 -22.62 -0.75
CA GLU A 296 9.40 -23.17 -1.75
C GLU A 296 8.24 -23.84 -1.03
N ILE A 297 7.05 -23.33 -1.25
CA ILE A 297 5.82 -23.78 -0.61
C ILE A 297 4.99 -24.56 -1.62
N HIS A 298 4.56 -25.75 -1.25
CA HIS A 298 3.67 -26.57 -2.03
C HIS A 298 2.27 -26.55 -1.41
N TYR A 299 1.26 -26.54 -2.26
CA TYR A 299 -0.13 -26.74 -1.83
C TYR A 299 -0.83 -27.70 -2.80
N THR A 300 -1.87 -28.35 -2.31
CA THR A 300 -2.70 -29.27 -3.09
C THR A 300 -3.88 -28.54 -3.71
N ILE A 301 -4.47 -29.12 -4.76
CA ILE A 301 -5.73 -28.59 -5.34
C ILE A 301 -6.82 -28.49 -4.27
N GLN A 302 -6.90 -29.48 -3.36
CA GLN A 302 -7.90 -29.48 -2.30
C GLN A 302 -7.68 -28.31 -1.31
N GLU A 303 -6.44 -28.05 -0.87
CA GLU A 303 -6.13 -26.89 -0.03
C GLU A 303 -6.48 -25.56 -0.71
N GLY A 304 -6.25 -25.47 -2.02
CA GLY A 304 -6.67 -24.32 -2.80
C GLY A 304 -8.20 -24.15 -2.83
N LEU A 305 -8.94 -25.23 -3.05
CA LEU A 305 -10.41 -25.21 -3.06
C LEU A 305 -10.98 -24.85 -1.67
N ASP A 306 -10.42 -25.40 -0.62
CA ASP A 306 -10.84 -25.14 0.76
C ASP A 306 -10.62 -23.68 1.15
N ALA A 307 -9.59 -23.04 0.60
CA ALA A 307 -9.27 -21.64 0.90
C ALA A 307 -10.18 -20.62 0.16
N ILE A 308 -10.89 -21.00 -0.91
CA ILE A 308 -11.62 -20.07 -1.78
C ILE A 308 -12.60 -19.17 -1.00
N ARG A 309 -13.34 -19.74 -0.06
CA ARG A 309 -14.31 -18.97 0.75
C ARG A 309 -13.64 -17.86 1.56
N ASP A 310 -12.53 -18.19 2.20
CA ASP A 310 -11.76 -17.22 2.99
C ASP A 310 -11.11 -16.18 2.07
N VAL A 311 -10.57 -16.61 0.94
CA VAL A 311 -9.99 -15.70 -0.08
C VAL A 311 -11.04 -14.68 -0.52
N ILE A 312 -12.25 -15.11 -0.92
CA ILE A 312 -13.34 -14.19 -1.31
C ILE A 312 -13.67 -13.20 -0.18
N TYR A 313 -13.74 -13.67 1.06
CA TYR A 313 -14.00 -12.82 2.21
C TYR A 313 -12.93 -11.74 2.38
N TYR A 314 -11.64 -12.10 2.26
CA TYR A 314 -10.55 -11.15 2.47
C TYR A 314 -10.34 -10.22 1.28
N ILE A 315 -10.40 -10.70 0.03
CA ILE A 315 -10.22 -9.86 -1.15
C ILE A 315 -11.46 -9.05 -1.54
N GLU A 316 -12.64 -9.41 -1.01
CA GLU A 316 -13.92 -8.70 -1.19
C GLU A 316 -14.38 -8.62 -2.66
N THR A 317 -14.08 -9.66 -3.43
CA THR A 317 -14.55 -9.85 -4.80
C THR A 317 -14.70 -11.33 -5.11
N TYR A 318 -15.53 -11.65 -6.08
CA TYR A 318 -15.67 -12.99 -6.66
C TYR A 318 -15.35 -13.00 -8.16
N ASP A 319 -14.58 -11.99 -8.62
CA ASP A 319 -13.98 -12.05 -9.95
C ASP A 319 -13.06 -13.27 -10.07
N VAL A 320 -13.33 -14.10 -11.09
CA VAL A 320 -12.66 -15.41 -11.25
C VAL A 320 -11.14 -15.28 -11.32
N THR A 321 -10.65 -14.30 -12.07
CA THR A 321 -9.19 -14.08 -12.25
C THR A 321 -8.54 -13.67 -10.94
N THR A 322 -9.18 -12.73 -10.25
CA THR A 322 -8.67 -12.23 -8.95
C THR A 322 -8.68 -13.33 -7.89
N VAL A 323 -9.76 -14.11 -7.76
CA VAL A 323 -9.84 -15.23 -6.80
C VAL A 323 -8.77 -16.28 -7.09
N ARG A 324 -8.63 -16.69 -8.36
CA ARG A 324 -7.64 -17.69 -8.77
C ARG A 324 -6.21 -17.28 -8.46
N ALA A 325 -5.86 -16.03 -8.74
CA ALA A 325 -4.52 -15.50 -8.47
C ALA A 325 -4.27 -15.23 -6.98
N SER A 326 -5.31 -14.86 -6.23
CA SER A 326 -5.22 -14.56 -4.79
C SER A 326 -5.08 -15.81 -3.93
N THR A 327 -5.62 -16.95 -4.35
CA THR A 327 -5.62 -18.17 -3.54
C THR A 327 -4.21 -18.65 -3.16
N PRO A 328 -3.26 -18.83 -4.10
CA PRO A 328 -1.90 -19.18 -3.72
C PRO A 328 -1.21 -18.10 -2.89
N MET A 329 -1.44 -16.81 -3.20
CA MET A 329 -0.85 -15.71 -2.43
C MET A 329 -1.36 -15.66 -0.99
N TYR A 330 -2.65 -15.94 -0.76
CA TYR A 330 -3.24 -16.06 0.57
C TYR A 330 -2.59 -17.21 1.37
N LEU A 331 -2.41 -18.38 0.74
CA LEU A 331 -1.75 -19.53 1.38
C LEU A 331 -0.27 -19.23 1.68
N LEU A 332 0.43 -18.57 0.76
CA LEU A 332 1.82 -18.14 0.94
C LEU A 332 1.96 -17.15 2.10
N ALA A 333 1.07 -16.16 2.18
CA ALA A 333 1.09 -15.15 3.24
C ALA A 333 1.02 -15.76 4.64
N ARG A 334 0.25 -16.83 4.82
CA ARG A 334 0.17 -17.60 6.07
C ARG A 334 1.53 -18.13 6.49
N VAL A 335 2.31 -18.67 5.56
CA VAL A 335 3.66 -19.19 5.82
C VAL A 335 4.62 -18.06 6.13
N ILE A 336 4.61 -16.98 5.33
CA ILE A 336 5.44 -15.78 5.55
C ILE A 336 5.21 -15.23 6.97
N LYS A 337 3.94 -15.11 7.36
CA LYS A 337 3.57 -14.66 8.72
C LYS A 337 4.11 -15.58 9.81
N SER A 338 4.04 -16.89 9.63
CA SER A 338 4.53 -17.88 10.61
C SER A 338 6.04 -17.79 10.85
N MET A 339 6.79 -17.23 9.89
CA MET A 339 8.23 -16.98 9.98
C MET A 339 8.56 -15.62 10.60
N GLY A 340 7.56 -14.86 11.06
CA GLY A 340 7.76 -13.54 11.67
C GLY A 340 8.07 -12.42 10.70
N ILE A 341 7.92 -12.66 9.39
CA ILE A 341 8.14 -11.65 8.34
C ILE A 341 6.85 -10.85 8.15
N LYS A 342 6.97 -9.52 8.16
CA LYS A 342 5.84 -8.60 8.11
C LYS A 342 5.70 -7.85 6.79
N MET A 343 6.76 -7.86 5.95
CA MET A 343 6.77 -7.13 4.69
C MET A 343 7.48 -7.95 3.60
N VAL A 344 6.95 -7.89 2.39
CA VAL A 344 7.56 -8.47 1.20
C VAL A 344 7.51 -7.50 0.02
N LEU A 345 8.54 -7.53 -0.84
CA LEU A 345 8.51 -6.85 -2.13
C LEU A 345 7.98 -7.80 -3.21
N SER A 346 7.25 -7.25 -4.15
CA SER A 346 6.64 -7.95 -5.27
C SER A 346 6.95 -7.28 -6.61
N GLY A 347 6.97 -8.05 -7.69
CA GLY A 347 7.10 -7.57 -9.08
C GLY A 347 5.79 -7.09 -9.69
N GLU A 348 4.72 -6.93 -8.92
CA GLU A 348 3.42 -6.46 -9.42
C GLU A 348 3.52 -5.07 -10.06
N GLY A 349 2.75 -4.86 -11.12
CA GLY A 349 2.70 -3.60 -11.86
C GLY A 349 3.61 -3.53 -13.09
N ALA A 350 4.59 -4.42 -13.22
CA ALA A 350 5.51 -4.43 -14.35
C ALA A 350 4.79 -4.64 -15.70
N ASP A 351 3.88 -5.61 -15.77
CA ASP A 351 3.11 -5.91 -16.99
C ASP A 351 2.25 -4.73 -17.44
N GLU A 352 1.71 -3.98 -16.51
CA GLU A 352 0.90 -2.80 -16.79
C GLU A 352 1.73 -1.63 -17.26
N VAL A 353 2.91 -1.43 -16.69
CA VAL A 353 3.83 -0.33 -17.04
C VAL A 353 4.49 -0.59 -18.40
N PHE A 354 4.93 -1.83 -18.65
CA PHE A 354 5.72 -2.17 -19.85
C PHE A 354 4.94 -2.95 -20.92
N GLY A 355 3.64 -3.13 -20.75
CA GLY A 355 2.81 -3.86 -21.70
C GLY A 355 3.18 -5.35 -21.82
N GLY A 356 3.46 -6.01 -20.69
CA GLY A 356 3.92 -7.40 -20.63
C GLY A 356 2.89 -8.45 -21.03
N TYR A 357 1.61 -8.12 -21.01
CA TYR A 357 0.55 -9.05 -21.40
C TYR A 357 0.54 -9.28 -22.92
N LEU A 358 0.35 -10.52 -23.36
CA LEU A 358 0.40 -10.92 -24.77
C LEU A 358 -0.53 -10.11 -25.68
N TYR A 359 -1.65 -9.60 -25.19
CA TYR A 359 -2.58 -8.84 -26.00
C TYR A 359 -2.02 -7.44 -26.38
N PHE A 360 -1.07 -6.88 -25.63
CA PHE A 360 -0.42 -5.61 -25.98
C PHE A 360 0.31 -5.68 -27.32
N HIS A 361 0.80 -6.87 -27.73
CA HIS A 361 1.40 -7.07 -29.06
C HIS A 361 0.44 -6.85 -30.22
N LYS A 362 -0.87 -6.77 -29.94
CA LYS A 362 -1.90 -6.48 -30.95
C LYS A 362 -2.28 -5.01 -31.02
N ALA A 363 -1.60 -4.13 -30.29
CA ALA A 363 -1.85 -2.70 -30.35
C ALA A 363 -1.61 -2.19 -31.78
N PRO A 364 -2.59 -1.53 -32.41
CA PRO A 364 -2.47 -1.09 -33.80
C PRO A 364 -1.51 0.08 -33.97
N THR A 365 -1.30 0.88 -32.93
CA THR A 365 -0.43 2.07 -32.92
C THR A 365 0.24 2.25 -31.58
N ALA A 366 1.33 3.03 -31.52
CA ALA A 366 1.98 3.42 -30.29
C ALA A 366 1.02 4.19 -29.35
N GLN A 367 0.14 5.01 -29.91
CA GLN A 367 -0.89 5.71 -29.15
C GLN A 367 -1.85 4.72 -28.47
N ALA A 368 -2.38 3.75 -29.21
CA ALA A 368 -3.28 2.74 -28.64
C ALA A 368 -2.60 1.90 -27.55
N PHE A 369 -1.32 1.59 -27.70
CA PHE A 369 -0.50 0.93 -26.69
C PHE A 369 -0.42 1.78 -25.41
N HIS A 370 -0.04 3.05 -25.57
CA HIS A 370 0.08 3.99 -24.44
C HIS A 370 -1.25 4.21 -23.71
N GLU A 371 -2.33 4.47 -24.45
CA GLU A 371 -3.67 4.68 -23.86
C GLU A 371 -4.13 3.44 -23.07
N GLU A 372 -3.83 2.22 -23.55
CA GLU A 372 -4.16 0.99 -22.84
C GLU A 372 -3.32 0.83 -21.57
N THR A 373 -2.03 1.21 -21.61
CA THR A 373 -1.16 1.21 -20.43
C THR A 373 -1.71 2.16 -19.35
N VAL A 374 -2.03 3.41 -19.72
CA VAL A 374 -2.65 4.40 -18.81
C VAL A 374 -3.97 3.88 -18.24
N ARG A 375 -4.81 3.29 -19.11
CA ARG A 375 -6.10 2.70 -18.69
C ARG A 375 -5.91 1.55 -17.69
N LYS A 376 -4.92 0.69 -17.89
CA LYS A 376 -4.60 -0.42 -16.99
C LYS A 376 -4.12 0.09 -15.64
N LEU A 377 -3.17 1.02 -15.61
CA LEU A 377 -2.68 1.64 -14.37
C LEU A 377 -3.83 2.28 -13.58
N GLY A 378 -4.74 2.99 -14.25
CA GLY A 378 -5.91 3.61 -13.63
C GLY A 378 -6.92 2.61 -13.03
N LYS A 379 -6.86 1.33 -13.42
CA LYS A 379 -7.77 0.26 -12.95
C LYS A 379 -7.12 -0.74 -11.98
N LEU A 380 -5.82 -0.66 -11.74
CA LEU A 380 -5.11 -1.59 -10.84
C LEU A 380 -5.74 -1.69 -9.45
N HIS A 381 -6.28 -0.60 -8.96
CA HIS A 381 -6.95 -0.53 -7.66
C HIS A 381 -8.22 -1.40 -7.55
N LEU A 382 -8.75 -1.90 -8.66
CA LEU A 382 -9.93 -2.79 -8.69
C LEU A 382 -9.54 -4.28 -8.77
N TYR A 383 -8.34 -4.60 -9.25
CA TYR A 383 -7.92 -5.98 -9.55
C TYR A 383 -6.61 -6.37 -8.87
N ASP A 384 -5.47 -5.97 -9.43
CA ASP A 384 -4.16 -6.46 -9.02
C ASP A 384 -3.68 -5.89 -7.69
N CYS A 385 -3.95 -4.61 -7.41
CA CYS A 385 -3.63 -4.03 -6.11
C CYS A 385 -4.41 -4.68 -4.96
N PRO A 386 -5.75 -4.86 -5.02
CA PRO A 386 -6.49 -5.60 -3.99
C PRO A 386 -6.03 -7.06 -3.88
N ARG A 387 -5.76 -7.74 -5.00
CA ARG A 387 -5.21 -9.09 -5.02
C ARG A 387 -3.95 -9.17 -4.19
N ALA A 388 -2.93 -8.39 -4.53
CA ALA A 388 -1.66 -8.40 -3.82
C ALA A 388 -1.80 -7.93 -2.38
N ASN A 389 -2.42 -6.77 -2.15
CA ASN A 389 -2.52 -6.17 -0.83
C ASN A 389 -3.40 -6.99 0.12
N LYS A 390 -4.66 -7.29 -0.27
CA LYS A 390 -5.62 -7.95 0.63
C LYS A 390 -5.27 -9.40 0.92
N SER A 391 -4.70 -10.13 -0.05
CA SER A 391 -4.26 -11.51 0.17
C SER A 391 -3.13 -11.60 1.20
N LEU A 392 -2.15 -10.71 1.11
CA LEU A 392 -1.06 -10.63 2.07
C LEU A 392 -1.55 -10.12 3.44
N ALA A 393 -2.34 -9.07 3.43
CA ALA A 393 -2.88 -8.45 4.64
C ALA A 393 -3.84 -9.35 5.41
N ALA A 394 -4.48 -10.33 4.76
CA ALA A 394 -5.29 -11.36 5.44
C ALA A 394 -4.52 -12.06 6.57
N TRP A 395 -3.21 -12.12 6.48
CA TRP A 395 -2.31 -12.68 7.48
C TRP A 395 -1.39 -11.64 8.14
N GLY A 396 -1.67 -10.34 7.95
CA GLY A 396 -0.86 -9.27 8.52
C GLY A 396 0.55 -9.23 7.90
N VAL A 397 0.62 -9.29 6.58
CA VAL A 397 1.84 -9.06 5.79
C VAL A 397 1.59 -7.89 4.85
N GLU A 398 2.54 -6.97 4.74
CA GLU A 398 2.50 -5.85 3.80
C GLU A 398 3.21 -6.21 2.49
N GLY A 399 2.58 -5.93 1.37
CA GLY A 399 3.19 -6.02 0.04
C GLY A 399 3.62 -4.65 -0.45
N ARG A 400 4.86 -4.52 -0.92
CA ARG A 400 5.41 -3.33 -1.58
C ARG A 400 5.67 -3.62 -3.05
N VAL A 401 5.44 -2.62 -3.89
CA VAL A 401 5.37 -2.77 -5.35
C VAL A 401 6.22 -1.71 -6.06
N PRO A 402 7.55 -1.90 -6.15
CA PRO A 402 8.47 -0.89 -6.69
C PRO A 402 8.16 -0.42 -8.11
N PHE A 403 7.59 -1.26 -8.97
CA PHE A 403 7.16 -0.86 -10.31
C PHE A 403 6.04 0.19 -10.32
N LEU A 404 5.31 0.32 -9.22
CA LEU A 404 4.24 1.32 -9.04
C LEU A 404 4.69 2.51 -8.18
N ASP A 405 5.99 2.65 -7.91
CA ASP A 405 6.54 3.83 -7.25
C ASP A 405 6.26 5.09 -8.08
N LYS A 406 5.83 6.17 -7.42
CA LYS A 406 5.43 7.42 -8.08
C LYS A 406 6.52 8.00 -8.99
N ASP A 407 7.77 8.06 -8.50
CA ASP A 407 8.88 8.64 -9.24
C ASP A 407 9.35 7.70 -10.36
N PHE A 408 9.27 6.38 -10.13
CA PHE A 408 9.57 5.40 -11.16
C PHE A 408 8.55 5.47 -12.32
N LEU A 409 7.26 5.60 -12.00
CA LEU A 409 6.21 5.78 -13.01
C LEU A 409 6.45 7.02 -13.87
N ASP A 410 6.90 8.13 -13.26
CA ASP A 410 7.24 9.35 -13.97
C ASP A 410 8.44 9.17 -14.96
N ILE A 411 9.30 8.18 -14.70
CA ILE A 411 10.38 7.80 -15.62
C ILE A 411 9.88 6.83 -16.69
N ALA A 412 9.17 5.78 -16.28
CA ALA A 412 8.82 4.67 -17.16
C ALA A 412 7.71 5.01 -18.16
N MET A 413 6.84 5.97 -17.83
CA MET A 413 5.67 6.34 -18.63
C MET A 413 5.91 7.54 -19.56
N ARG A 414 7.06 8.15 -19.53
CA ARG A 414 7.47 9.31 -20.37
C ARG A 414 8.05 8.93 -21.70
#